data_6b8ebe35f8a81280d07413d1fa9e5342
#
_entry.id   6b8ebe35f8a81280d07413d1fa9e5342
#
_cell.length_a   1.000
_cell.length_b   1.000
_cell.length_c   1.000
_cell.angle_alpha   90.00
_cell.angle_beta   90.00
_cell.angle_gamma   90.00
#
_symmetry.space_group_name_H-M   'P 1'
#
loop_
_entity.id
_entity.type
_entity.pdbx_description
1 polymer ?
#
loop_
_entity_poly.entity_id
_entity_poly.type
_entity_poly.pdbx_seq_one_letter_code
_entity_poly.pdbx_strand_id
1 'polypeptide(L)'
;MKIFFNKRFEEEVLSSEKLRTTIVVWMLAFAVLYLMINIAIENATATGKPGIESMFLLLGFHCALLIFEILAWLRITYRIKKQQYSIRDFERYLISLIEICSPGLIIVILAKQYHSPIMILHAPVVYLYFIFIVLSTLRLDFKLSLFVGGMAAVGFFVISMVLISESRYGNNDNAFRDEYISAFAKSTVLLVCGVGAAFVAGQIRRTIDRSLTAAEEGNKIINLFGQQISKEVVEEMLESEGALKSKLMKVCVMFVDIRNFTNHVSDKTPAEIVAYQNAFFEIVIKSVTKHHGIINQFLGDGCMVTFGAPVALKNSAHNAVESAIEIHNELKEQVKKGNIAPTGIGIGIHIGDAVTGNIGTIERQQYSITGSVVILAARIEQLNKDYNTQILISEDVVQQISLSLPSDSTFLGMIDLKGWHHPLGIYKIA
;
A
#
# COMPACT_ATOMS: atom_id res chain seq x y z
N MET A 1 -2.17 -13.52 8.32
CA MET A 1 -0.95 -12.89 7.81
C MET A 1 -0.49 -13.51 6.48
N LYS A 2 -0.05 -14.78 6.39
CA LYS A 2 0.30 -15.45 5.11
C LYS A 2 -0.77 -15.31 4.00
N ILE A 3 -2.05 -15.34 4.35
CA ILE A 3 -3.18 -15.22 3.40
C ILE A 3 -3.26 -13.82 2.79
N PHE A 4 -2.99 -12.78 3.56
CA PHE A 4 -3.04 -11.38 3.11
C PHE A 4 -1.83 -11.03 2.22
N PHE A 5 -0.65 -11.53 2.58
CA PHE A 5 0.57 -11.42 1.77
C PHE A 5 0.40 -12.09 0.40
N ASN A 6 -0.06 -13.36 0.38
CA ASN A 6 -0.35 -14.05 -0.87
C ASN A 6 -1.36 -13.26 -1.74
N LYS A 7 -2.36 -12.63 -1.14
CA LYS A 7 -3.36 -11.85 -1.87
C LYS A 7 -2.75 -10.62 -2.56
N ARG A 8 -1.91 -9.84 -1.87
CA ARG A 8 -1.23 -8.67 -2.47
C ARG A 8 -0.25 -9.08 -3.57
N PHE A 9 0.51 -10.13 -3.34
CA PHE A 9 1.43 -10.64 -4.35
C PHE A 9 0.69 -11.13 -5.61
N GLU A 10 -0.42 -11.87 -5.47
CA GLU A 10 -1.27 -12.30 -6.58
C GLU A 10 -1.91 -11.10 -7.31
N GLU A 11 -2.23 -10.02 -6.61
CA GLU A 11 -2.72 -8.77 -7.19
C GLU A 11 -1.66 -8.11 -8.09
N GLU A 12 -0.41 -8.03 -7.64
CA GLU A 12 0.71 -7.50 -8.43
C GLU A 12 0.98 -8.37 -9.68
N VAL A 13 0.96 -9.69 -9.52
CA VAL A 13 1.09 -10.63 -10.65
C VAL A 13 -0.03 -10.39 -11.67
N LEU A 14 -1.28 -10.23 -11.22
CA LEU A 14 -2.42 -10.02 -12.10
C LEU A 14 -2.37 -8.64 -12.79
N SER A 15 -1.87 -7.62 -12.10
CA SER A 15 -1.64 -6.28 -12.64
C SER A 15 -0.57 -6.31 -13.75
N SER A 16 0.52 -7.04 -13.52
CA SER A 16 1.58 -7.23 -14.52
C SER A 16 1.10 -8.01 -15.75
N GLU A 17 0.28 -9.06 -15.56
CA GLU A 17 -0.37 -9.78 -16.67
C GLU A 17 -1.31 -8.86 -17.47
N LYS A 18 -2.06 -7.99 -16.79
CA LYS A 18 -2.92 -7.00 -17.46
C LYS A 18 -2.11 -6.04 -18.31
N LEU A 19 -1.00 -5.53 -17.78
CA LEU A 19 -0.08 -4.64 -18.52
C LEU A 19 0.44 -5.35 -19.78
N ARG A 20 0.93 -6.60 -19.64
CA ARG A 20 1.42 -7.41 -20.73
C ARG A 20 0.36 -7.59 -21.82
N THR A 21 -0.84 -8.04 -21.44
CA THR A 21 -1.96 -8.23 -22.39
C THR A 21 -2.34 -6.93 -23.06
N THR A 22 -2.32 -5.80 -22.34
CA THR A 22 -2.57 -4.47 -22.93
C THR A 22 -1.54 -4.15 -24.01
N ILE A 23 -0.24 -4.42 -23.79
CA ILE A 23 0.81 -4.22 -24.79
C ILE A 23 0.58 -5.10 -26.03
N VAL A 24 0.26 -6.38 -25.84
CA VAL A 24 -0.02 -7.30 -26.94
C VAL A 24 -1.24 -6.85 -27.77
N VAL A 25 -2.30 -6.41 -27.12
CA VAL A 25 -3.51 -5.89 -27.80
C VAL A 25 -3.15 -4.69 -28.68
N TRP A 26 -2.39 -3.73 -28.18
CA TRP A 26 -1.96 -2.58 -28.98
C TRP A 26 -1.05 -2.96 -30.13
N MET A 27 -0.13 -3.90 -29.92
CA MET A 27 0.74 -4.41 -30.99
C MET A 27 -0.05 -5.09 -32.09
N LEU A 28 -1.01 -5.94 -31.74
CA LEU A 28 -1.87 -6.63 -32.72
C LEU A 28 -2.81 -5.66 -33.43
N ALA A 29 -3.38 -4.67 -32.72
CA ALA A 29 -4.19 -3.62 -33.34
C ALA A 29 -3.39 -2.82 -34.37
N PHE A 30 -2.13 -2.47 -34.07
CA PHE A 30 -1.23 -1.83 -35.02
C PHE A 30 -0.91 -2.73 -36.22
N ALA A 31 -0.66 -4.03 -36.00
CA ALA A 31 -0.42 -5.00 -37.08
C ALA A 31 -1.64 -5.16 -38.00
N VAL A 32 -2.85 -5.22 -37.44
CA VAL A 32 -4.10 -5.25 -38.20
C VAL A 32 -4.26 -3.98 -39.03
N LEU A 33 -4.05 -2.81 -38.46
CA LEU A 33 -4.12 -1.54 -39.19
C LEU A 33 -3.10 -1.48 -40.32
N TYR A 34 -1.86 -1.89 -40.07
CA TYR A 34 -0.80 -1.97 -41.07
C TYR A 34 -1.19 -2.89 -42.26
N LEU A 35 -1.71 -4.07 -41.96
CA LEU A 35 -2.19 -5.00 -43.00
C LEU A 35 -3.35 -4.44 -43.79
N MET A 36 -4.32 -3.78 -43.15
CA MET A 36 -5.45 -3.15 -43.86
C MET A 36 -4.97 -2.04 -44.81
N ILE A 37 -4.04 -1.21 -44.40
CA ILE A 37 -3.45 -0.16 -45.24
C ILE A 37 -2.73 -0.77 -46.44
N ASN A 38 -1.93 -1.81 -46.24
CA ASN A 38 -1.25 -2.49 -47.37
C ASN A 38 -2.22 -3.12 -48.36
N ILE A 39 -3.28 -3.79 -47.89
CA ILE A 39 -4.33 -4.34 -48.74
C ILE A 39 -5.02 -3.22 -49.55
N ALA A 40 -5.32 -2.07 -48.91
CA ALA A 40 -5.95 -0.95 -49.59
C ALA A 40 -5.05 -0.34 -50.66
N ILE A 41 -3.75 -0.21 -50.42
CA ILE A 41 -2.77 0.29 -51.39
C ILE A 41 -2.65 -0.69 -52.58
N GLU A 42 -2.55 -1.99 -52.33
CA GLU A 42 -2.47 -3.00 -53.41
C GLU A 42 -3.73 -3.05 -54.27
N ASN A 43 -4.91 -2.95 -53.67
CA ASN A 43 -6.17 -2.83 -54.41
C ASN A 43 -6.26 -1.55 -55.25
N ALA A 44 -5.76 -0.43 -54.75
CA ALA A 44 -5.78 0.85 -55.48
C ALA A 44 -4.80 0.89 -56.65
N THR A 45 -3.69 0.17 -56.56
CA THR A 45 -2.64 0.15 -57.61
C THR A 45 -2.97 -0.82 -58.76
N ALA A 46 -4.04 -1.57 -58.69
CA ALA A 46 -4.53 -2.52 -59.71
C ALA A 46 -3.45 -3.49 -60.26
N THR A 47 -2.40 -3.79 -59.46
CA THR A 47 -1.23 -4.53 -59.93
C THR A 47 -1.41 -6.05 -59.91
N GLY A 48 -2.61 -6.58 -59.81
CA GLY A 48 -2.95 -8.02 -59.95
C GLY A 48 -1.91 -9.02 -59.41
N LYS A 49 -1.12 -8.62 -58.40
CA LYS A 49 -0.05 -9.43 -57.84
C LYS A 49 -0.60 -10.70 -57.18
N PRO A 50 0.05 -11.85 -57.43
CA PRO A 50 -0.27 -13.06 -56.66
C PRO A 50 0.15 -12.79 -55.18
N GLY A 51 -0.82 -12.62 -54.30
CA GLY A 51 -0.49 -12.37 -52.87
C GLY A 51 -1.62 -11.77 -52.04
N ILE A 52 -2.66 -11.22 -52.66
CA ILE A 52 -3.79 -10.62 -51.96
C ILE A 52 -4.50 -11.62 -51.04
N GLU A 53 -4.69 -12.88 -51.51
CA GLU A 53 -5.33 -13.93 -50.70
C GLU A 53 -4.59 -14.23 -49.39
N SER A 54 -3.27 -14.30 -49.42
CA SER A 54 -2.47 -14.53 -48.21
C SER A 54 -2.46 -13.34 -47.29
N MET A 55 -2.58 -12.09 -47.79
CA MET A 55 -2.75 -10.89 -46.94
C MET A 55 -4.10 -10.90 -46.22
N PHE A 56 -5.17 -11.33 -46.89
CA PHE A 56 -6.47 -11.56 -46.24
C PHE A 56 -6.41 -12.68 -45.18
N LEU A 57 -5.68 -13.77 -45.46
CA LEU A 57 -5.49 -14.84 -44.48
C LEU A 57 -4.71 -14.35 -43.26
N LEU A 58 -3.64 -13.57 -43.48
CA LEU A 58 -2.89 -12.93 -42.38
C LEU A 58 -3.72 -11.93 -41.58
N LEU A 59 -4.54 -11.12 -42.27
CA LEU A 59 -5.45 -10.19 -41.59
C LEU A 59 -6.45 -10.95 -40.74
N GLY A 60 -7.08 -12.00 -41.26
CA GLY A 60 -8.01 -12.87 -40.51
C GLY A 60 -7.34 -13.50 -39.29
N PHE A 61 -6.10 -14.00 -39.44
CA PHE A 61 -5.32 -14.55 -38.34
C PHE A 61 -5.03 -13.52 -37.24
N HIS A 62 -4.55 -12.30 -37.61
CA HIS A 62 -4.28 -11.25 -36.66
C HIS A 62 -5.54 -10.72 -35.98
N CYS A 63 -6.67 -10.64 -36.69
CA CYS A 63 -7.96 -10.31 -36.10
C CYS A 63 -8.42 -11.36 -35.07
N ALA A 64 -8.29 -12.66 -35.40
CA ALA A 64 -8.61 -13.72 -34.47
C ALA A 64 -7.76 -13.69 -33.19
N LEU A 65 -6.44 -13.46 -33.35
CA LEU A 65 -5.52 -13.33 -32.24
C LEU A 65 -5.82 -12.08 -31.41
N LEU A 66 -6.15 -10.95 -32.04
CA LEU A 66 -6.54 -9.72 -31.37
C LEU A 66 -7.83 -9.91 -30.54
N ILE A 67 -8.83 -10.58 -31.08
CA ILE A 67 -10.07 -10.91 -30.35
C ILE A 67 -9.75 -11.78 -29.13
N PHE A 68 -8.90 -12.79 -29.32
CA PHE A 68 -8.45 -13.67 -28.23
C PHE A 68 -7.79 -12.88 -27.11
N GLU A 69 -6.87 -11.97 -27.42
CA GLU A 69 -6.18 -11.13 -26.44
C GLU A 69 -7.10 -10.11 -25.75
N ILE A 70 -8.06 -9.53 -26.49
CA ILE A 70 -9.09 -8.66 -25.89
C ILE A 70 -9.95 -9.44 -24.89
N LEU A 71 -10.35 -10.66 -25.21
CA LEU A 71 -11.10 -11.51 -24.28
C LEU A 71 -10.27 -11.86 -23.02
N ALA A 72 -8.98 -12.17 -23.19
CA ALA A 72 -8.06 -12.39 -22.09
C ALA A 72 -7.94 -11.13 -21.21
N TRP A 73 -7.78 -9.95 -21.81
CA TRP A 73 -7.71 -8.65 -21.10
C TRP A 73 -9.00 -8.34 -20.34
N LEU A 74 -10.18 -8.56 -20.95
CA LEU A 74 -11.47 -8.39 -20.30
C LEU A 74 -11.62 -9.32 -19.10
N ARG A 75 -11.20 -10.59 -19.23
CA ARG A 75 -11.24 -11.59 -18.16
C ARG A 75 -10.34 -11.21 -17.00
N ILE A 76 -9.11 -10.74 -17.27
CA ILE A 76 -8.18 -10.27 -16.23
C ILE A 76 -8.77 -9.04 -15.52
N THR A 77 -9.28 -8.07 -16.28
CA THR A 77 -9.89 -6.85 -15.72
C THR A 77 -11.11 -7.16 -14.84
N TYR A 78 -11.95 -8.13 -15.26
CA TYR A 78 -13.08 -8.59 -14.46
C TYR A 78 -12.63 -9.26 -13.16
N ARG A 79 -11.59 -10.11 -13.20
CA ARG A 79 -11.03 -10.76 -12.00
C ARG A 79 -10.47 -9.74 -11.00
N ILE A 80 -9.74 -8.72 -11.47
CA ILE A 80 -9.23 -7.63 -10.63
C ILE A 80 -10.41 -6.91 -9.93
N LYS A 81 -11.46 -6.55 -10.67
CA LYS A 81 -12.64 -5.89 -10.09
C LYS A 81 -13.36 -6.73 -9.04
N LYS A 82 -13.37 -8.06 -9.20
CA LYS A 82 -13.97 -9.00 -8.24
C LYS A 82 -13.03 -9.46 -7.12
N GLN A 83 -11.80 -8.93 -7.07
CA GLN A 83 -10.78 -9.34 -6.10
C GLN A 83 -10.47 -10.86 -6.12
N GLN A 84 -10.60 -11.49 -7.28
CA GLN A 84 -10.29 -12.90 -7.54
C GLN A 84 -8.93 -13.00 -8.23
N TYR A 85 -7.86 -13.03 -7.45
CA TYR A 85 -6.49 -12.89 -7.96
C TYR A 85 -5.87 -14.22 -8.45
N SER A 86 -6.45 -15.37 -8.12
CA SER A 86 -5.92 -16.67 -8.53
C SER A 86 -6.18 -16.97 -10.02
N ILE A 87 -5.13 -17.19 -10.79
CA ILE A 87 -5.19 -17.74 -12.17
C ILE A 87 -4.64 -19.16 -12.11
N ARG A 88 -5.30 -20.10 -12.78
CA ARG A 88 -4.79 -21.48 -12.90
C ARG A 88 -3.53 -21.49 -13.75
N ASP A 89 -2.49 -22.19 -13.30
CA ASP A 89 -1.24 -22.29 -14.04
C ASP A 89 -1.45 -22.81 -15.46
N PHE A 90 -2.32 -23.78 -15.65
CA PHE A 90 -2.67 -24.31 -16.97
C PHE A 90 -3.16 -23.20 -17.94
N GLU A 91 -3.99 -22.28 -17.49
CA GLU A 91 -4.47 -21.16 -18.34
C GLU A 91 -3.29 -20.27 -18.78
N ARG A 92 -2.33 -20.00 -17.90
CA ARG A 92 -1.13 -19.18 -18.19
C ARG A 92 -0.25 -19.87 -19.23
N TYR A 93 0.00 -21.17 -19.10
CA TYR A 93 0.78 -21.94 -20.07
C TYR A 93 0.09 -22.02 -21.42
N LEU A 94 -1.24 -22.24 -21.46
CA LEU A 94 -2.01 -22.32 -22.70
C LEU A 94 -2.00 -21.00 -23.48
N ILE A 95 -2.24 -19.87 -22.80
CA ILE A 95 -2.17 -18.54 -23.42
C ILE A 95 -0.77 -18.30 -23.98
N SER A 96 0.29 -18.60 -23.19
CA SER A 96 1.67 -18.44 -23.62
C SER A 96 1.99 -19.28 -24.87
N LEU A 97 1.46 -20.49 -24.94
CA LEU A 97 1.67 -21.39 -26.08
C LEU A 97 1.03 -20.81 -27.34
N ILE A 98 -0.21 -20.31 -27.27
CA ILE A 98 -0.89 -19.68 -28.40
C ILE A 98 -0.10 -18.48 -28.90
N GLU A 99 0.35 -17.62 -27.98
CA GLU A 99 1.14 -16.43 -28.32
C GLU A 99 2.44 -16.79 -29.00
N ILE A 100 3.23 -17.70 -28.42
CA ILE A 100 4.56 -18.04 -28.97
C ILE A 100 4.50 -18.88 -30.24
N CYS A 101 3.42 -19.57 -30.51
CA CYS A 101 3.20 -20.26 -31.77
C CYS A 101 2.77 -19.30 -32.90
N SER A 102 2.25 -18.10 -32.58
CA SER A 102 1.74 -17.16 -33.57
C SER A 102 2.79 -16.70 -34.59
N PRO A 103 4.05 -16.35 -34.26
CA PRO A 103 5.07 -16.01 -35.26
C PRO A 103 5.36 -17.16 -36.23
N GLY A 104 5.38 -18.38 -35.71
CA GLY A 104 5.59 -19.56 -36.53
C GLY A 104 4.48 -19.78 -37.58
N LEU A 105 3.22 -19.57 -37.17
CA LEU A 105 2.08 -19.64 -38.09
C LEU A 105 2.16 -18.54 -39.15
N ILE A 106 2.58 -17.34 -38.81
CA ILE A 106 2.80 -16.24 -39.75
C ILE A 106 3.88 -16.62 -40.75
N ILE A 107 5.01 -17.19 -40.30
CA ILE A 107 6.09 -17.67 -41.18
C ILE A 107 5.54 -18.72 -42.17
N VAL A 108 4.77 -19.70 -41.73
CA VAL A 108 4.21 -20.73 -42.60
C VAL A 108 3.20 -20.14 -43.62
N ILE A 109 2.36 -19.19 -43.20
CA ILE A 109 1.41 -18.53 -44.13
C ILE A 109 2.18 -17.74 -45.19
N LEU A 110 3.21 -16.98 -44.81
CA LEU A 110 4.03 -16.21 -45.76
C LEU A 110 4.85 -17.13 -46.68
N ALA A 111 5.36 -18.25 -46.18
CA ALA A 111 6.15 -19.20 -46.99
C ALA A 111 5.37 -19.78 -48.18
N LYS A 112 4.06 -19.96 -48.03
CA LYS A 112 3.21 -20.41 -49.14
C LYS A 112 3.06 -19.38 -50.27
N GLN A 113 3.32 -18.11 -50.00
CA GLN A 113 3.18 -17.02 -50.95
C GLN A 113 4.44 -16.78 -51.79
N TYR A 114 5.62 -17.07 -51.23
CA TYR A 114 6.89 -16.77 -51.86
C TYR A 114 7.45 -17.98 -52.62
N HIS A 115 8.01 -17.72 -53.79
CA HIS A 115 8.63 -18.76 -54.62
C HIS A 115 9.86 -19.39 -53.95
N SER A 116 10.45 -18.70 -52.97
CA SER A 116 11.54 -19.20 -52.14
C SER A 116 11.20 -19.12 -50.66
N PRO A 117 10.66 -20.20 -50.06
CA PRO A 117 10.28 -20.24 -48.65
C PRO A 117 11.43 -19.88 -47.67
N ILE A 118 12.66 -20.15 -48.06
CA ILE A 118 13.86 -19.84 -47.27
C ILE A 118 14.02 -18.33 -46.97
N MET A 119 13.64 -17.45 -47.91
CA MET A 119 13.76 -16.00 -47.73
C MET A 119 12.95 -15.52 -46.51
N ILE A 120 11.88 -16.17 -46.12
CA ILE A 120 11.05 -15.81 -44.98
C ILE A 120 11.77 -16.06 -43.65
N LEU A 121 12.69 -17.03 -43.62
CA LEU A 121 13.52 -17.28 -42.41
C LEU A 121 14.52 -16.14 -42.11
N HIS A 122 14.74 -15.23 -43.06
CA HIS A 122 15.52 -14.01 -42.90
C HIS A 122 14.66 -12.75 -42.79
N ALA A 123 13.33 -12.89 -42.93
CA ALA A 123 12.39 -11.76 -42.83
C ALA A 123 12.24 -11.25 -41.39
N PRO A 124 11.86 -9.97 -41.19
CA PRO A 124 11.68 -9.38 -39.88
C PRO A 124 10.64 -10.08 -38.98
N VAL A 125 9.75 -10.88 -39.54
CA VAL A 125 8.74 -11.65 -38.79
C VAL A 125 9.36 -12.57 -37.73
N VAL A 126 10.60 -13.02 -37.93
CA VAL A 126 11.35 -13.83 -36.96
C VAL A 126 11.59 -13.07 -35.64
N TYR A 127 11.69 -11.75 -35.71
CA TYR A 127 11.90 -10.91 -34.50
C TYR A 127 10.67 -10.88 -33.58
N LEU A 128 9.50 -11.27 -34.06
CA LEU A 128 8.30 -11.37 -33.21
C LEU A 128 8.48 -12.39 -32.06
N TYR A 129 9.28 -13.42 -32.24
CA TYR A 129 9.63 -14.36 -31.17
C TYR A 129 10.31 -13.66 -29.98
N PHE A 130 11.23 -12.73 -30.27
CA PHE A 130 11.94 -11.96 -29.21
C PHE A 130 10.96 -11.10 -28.42
N ILE A 131 9.97 -10.50 -29.11
CA ILE A 131 8.99 -9.65 -28.43
C ILE A 131 8.19 -10.49 -27.42
N PHE A 132 7.68 -11.67 -27.82
CA PHE A 132 6.96 -12.56 -26.91
C PHE A 132 7.83 -13.11 -25.78
N ILE A 133 9.11 -13.42 -26.05
CA ILE A 133 10.09 -13.81 -25.03
C ILE A 133 10.28 -12.67 -24.02
N VAL A 134 10.46 -11.43 -24.46
CA VAL A 134 10.62 -10.26 -23.56
C VAL A 134 9.34 -10.04 -22.77
N LEU A 135 8.16 -10.08 -23.41
CA LEU A 135 6.87 -9.90 -22.72
C LEU A 135 6.58 -11.01 -21.72
N SER A 136 7.19 -12.20 -21.87
CA SER A 136 7.05 -13.28 -20.90
C SER A 136 7.64 -12.91 -19.53
N THR A 137 8.59 -11.98 -19.45
CA THR A 137 9.15 -11.51 -18.16
C THR A 137 8.11 -10.86 -17.26
N LEU A 138 7.10 -10.21 -17.85
CA LEU A 138 5.98 -9.58 -17.14
C LEU A 138 5.03 -10.61 -16.50
N ARG A 139 5.18 -11.89 -16.78
CA ARG A 139 4.44 -12.97 -16.11
C ARG A 139 4.97 -13.28 -14.72
N LEU A 140 6.14 -12.73 -14.37
CA LEU A 140 6.80 -12.88 -13.07
C LEU A 140 7.00 -14.34 -12.65
N ASP A 141 7.24 -15.22 -13.63
CA ASP A 141 7.39 -16.65 -13.42
C ASP A 141 8.56 -17.20 -14.24
N PHE A 142 9.59 -17.68 -13.52
CA PHE A 142 10.80 -18.25 -14.13
C PHE A 142 10.49 -19.42 -15.06
N LYS A 143 9.64 -20.37 -14.60
CA LYS A 143 9.33 -21.61 -15.35
C LYS A 143 8.56 -21.29 -16.62
N LEU A 144 7.61 -20.36 -16.52
CA LEU A 144 6.78 -19.95 -17.64
C LEU A 144 7.59 -19.21 -18.71
N SER A 145 8.49 -18.30 -18.32
CA SER A 145 9.38 -17.60 -19.26
C SER A 145 10.37 -18.55 -19.92
N LEU A 146 10.91 -19.52 -19.17
CA LEU A 146 11.77 -20.56 -19.71
C LEU A 146 11.01 -21.45 -20.72
N PHE A 147 9.76 -21.80 -20.42
CA PHE A 147 8.87 -22.55 -21.32
C PHE A 147 8.64 -21.77 -22.62
N VAL A 148 8.34 -20.48 -22.56
CA VAL A 148 8.12 -19.63 -23.75
C VAL A 148 9.39 -19.59 -24.61
N GLY A 149 10.58 -19.39 -24.02
CA GLY A 149 11.85 -19.39 -24.75
C GLY A 149 12.17 -20.74 -25.39
N GLY A 150 11.93 -21.85 -24.67
CA GLY A 150 12.10 -23.20 -25.19
C GLY A 150 11.17 -23.49 -26.37
N MET A 151 9.89 -23.14 -26.23
CA MET A 151 8.89 -23.31 -27.32
C MET A 151 9.20 -22.44 -28.52
N ALA A 152 9.69 -21.20 -28.33
CA ALA A 152 10.16 -20.35 -29.42
C ALA A 152 11.31 -21.01 -30.21
N ALA A 153 12.33 -21.50 -29.49
CA ALA A 153 13.49 -22.14 -30.09
C ALA A 153 13.13 -23.42 -30.86
N VAL A 154 12.36 -24.31 -30.23
CA VAL A 154 11.93 -25.58 -30.84
C VAL A 154 10.97 -25.31 -32.02
N GLY A 155 9.98 -24.43 -31.84
CA GLY A 155 9.02 -24.09 -32.88
C GLY A 155 9.69 -23.48 -34.12
N PHE A 156 10.58 -22.51 -33.93
CA PHE A 156 11.34 -21.90 -35.02
C PHE A 156 12.24 -22.93 -35.73
N PHE A 157 12.95 -23.80 -34.93
CA PHE A 157 13.81 -24.84 -35.50
C PHE A 157 13.02 -25.83 -36.37
N VAL A 158 11.92 -26.35 -35.87
CA VAL A 158 11.06 -27.32 -36.62
C VAL A 158 10.52 -26.69 -37.90
N ILE A 159 9.99 -25.46 -37.81
CA ILE A 159 9.48 -24.77 -39.01
C ILE A 159 10.61 -24.52 -40.02
N SER A 160 11.78 -24.11 -39.58
CA SER A 160 12.94 -23.92 -40.46
C SER A 160 13.34 -25.21 -41.16
N MET A 161 13.41 -26.34 -40.44
CA MET A 161 13.73 -27.65 -41.01
C MET A 161 12.75 -28.06 -42.11
N VAL A 162 11.43 -27.87 -41.87
CA VAL A 162 10.40 -28.17 -42.86
C VAL A 162 10.56 -27.29 -44.10
N LEU A 163 10.70 -25.98 -43.95
CA LEU A 163 10.81 -25.05 -45.09
C LEU A 163 12.11 -25.26 -45.91
N ILE A 164 13.23 -25.58 -45.28
CA ILE A 164 14.48 -25.89 -45.92
C ILE A 164 14.33 -27.21 -46.70
N SER A 165 13.70 -28.24 -46.10
CA SER A 165 13.49 -29.54 -46.76
C SER A 165 12.58 -29.45 -47.98
N GLU A 166 11.52 -28.64 -47.89
CA GLU A 166 10.60 -28.39 -49.04
C GLU A 166 11.28 -27.64 -50.18
N SER A 167 12.27 -26.78 -49.88
CA SER A 167 13.00 -25.99 -50.87
C SER A 167 14.13 -26.76 -51.59
N ARG A 168 14.40 -27.99 -51.19
CA ARG A 168 15.58 -28.78 -51.59
C ARG A 168 15.51 -29.34 -53.02
N TYR A 169 14.54 -28.94 -53.85
CA TYR A 169 14.38 -29.38 -55.22
C TYR A 169 15.37 -28.77 -56.26
N GLY A 170 16.52 -28.18 -55.80
CA GLY A 170 17.54 -27.60 -56.62
C GLY A 170 18.97 -27.92 -56.15
N ASN A 171 19.82 -28.30 -57.08
CA ASN A 171 21.17 -28.94 -56.99
C ASN A 171 22.29 -28.14 -56.31
N ASN A 172 22.14 -27.56 -55.12
CA ASN A 172 23.25 -26.84 -54.47
C ASN A 172 23.39 -27.20 -52.97
N ASP A 173 24.06 -28.33 -52.70
CA ASP A 173 24.21 -28.87 -51.32
C ASP A 173 24.88 -27.93 -50.33
N ASN A 174 25.77 -27.03 -50.76
CA ASN A 174 26.46 -26.10 -49.87
C ASN A 174 25.54 -24.97 -49.36
N ALA A 175 24.66 -24.42 -50.22
CA ALA A 175 23.74 -23.37 -49.83
C ALA A 175 22.72 -23.87 -48.77
N PHE A 176 22.27 -25.09 -48.84
CA PHE A 176 21.37 -25.70 -47.86
C PHE A 176 22.07 -25.96 -46.52
N ARG A 177 23.35 -26.33 -46.53
CA ARG A 177 24.15 -26.50 -45.30
C ARG A 177 24.19 -25.23 -44.51
N ASP A 178 24.44 -24.09 -45.18
CA ASP A 178 24.53 -22.77 -44.52
C ASP A 178 23.19 -22.36 -43.92
N GLU A 179 22.06 -22.69 -44.57
CA GLU A 179 20.69 -22.43 -44.04
C GLU A 179 20.39 -23.25 -42.76
N TYR A 180 20.80 -24.54 -42.72
CA TYR A 180 20.68 -25.36 -41.53
C TYR A 180 21.50 -24.82 -40.37
N ILE A 181 22.70 -24.35 -40.62
CA ILE A 181 23.57 -23.74 -39.60
C ILE A 181 22.90 -22.44 -39.10
N SER A 182 22.41 -21.61 -40.01
CA SER A 182 21.70 -20.37 -39.68
C SER A 182 20.45 -20.62 -38.82
N ALA A 183 19.63 -21.62 -39.20
CA ALA A 183 18.43 -21.99 -38.44
C ALA A 183 18.78 -22.48 -37.04
N PHE A 184 19.83 -23.31 -36.90
CA PHE A 184 20.32 -23.78 -35.62
C PHE A 184 20.84 -22.61 -34.75
N ALA A 185 21.64 -21.71 -35.35
CA ALA A 185 22.16 -20.55 -34.64
C ALA A 185 21.04 -19.63 -34.12
N LYS A 186 20.02 -19.33 -34.98
CA LYS A 186 18.87 -18.50 -34.58
C LYS A 186 18.06 -19.16 -33.47
N SER A 187 17.82 -20.48 -33.55
CA SER A 187 17.10 -21.24 -32.51
C SER A 187 17.87 -21.21 -31.18
N THR A 188 19.21 -21.33 -31.24
CA THR A 188 20.07 -21.24 -30.05
C THR A 188 19.97 -19.84 -29.40
N VAL A 189 20.00 -18.78 -30.22
CA VAL A 189 19.82 -17.41 -29.72
C VAL A 189 18.46 -17.22 -29.04
N LEU A 190 17.39 -17.74 -29.63
CA LEU A 190 16.04 -17.70 -29.01
C LEU A 190 16.01 -18.41 -27.66
N LEU A 191 16.66 -19.59 -27.56
CA LEU A 191 16.76 -20.32 -26.29
C LEU A 191 17.53 -19.52 -25.24
N VAL A 192 18.69 -18.96 -25.60
CA VAL A 192 19.50 -18.12 -24.71
C VAL A 192 18.71 -16.90 -24.24
N CYS A 193 18.00 -16.23 -25.14
CA CYS A 193 17.11 -15.12 -24.78
C CYS A 193 15.96 -15.57 -23.84
N GLY A 194 15.41 -16.75 -24.06
CA GLY A 194 14.39 -17.34 -23.16
C GLY A 194 14.93 -17.61 -21.77
N VAL A 195 16.15 -18.15 -21.66
CA VAL A 195 16.84 -18.33 -20.37
C VAL A 195 17.09 -16.98 -19.69
N GLY A 196 17.60 -15.98 -20.43
CA GLY A 196 17.78 -14.63 -19.90
C GLY A 196 16.48 -14.01 -19.40
N ALA A 197 15.40 -14.13 -20.18
CA ALA A 197 14.07 -13.66 -19.79
C ALA A 197 13.56 -14.36 -18.51
N ALA A 198 13.79 -15.67 -18.36
CA ALA A 198 13.42 -16.42 -17.16
C ALA A 198 14.16 -15.91 -15.91
N PHE A 199 15.47 -15.64 -16.00
CA PHE A 199 16.23 -15.04 -14.90
C PHE A 199 15.71 -13.65 -14.55
N VAL A 200 15.42 -12.80 -15.53
CA VAL A 200 14.86 -11.45 -15.32
C VAL A 200 13.49 -11.55 -14.64
N ALA A 201 12.60 -12.41 -15.12
CA ALA A 201 11.28 -12.64 -14.50
C ALA A 201 11.42 -13.08 -13.04
N GLY A 202 12.33 -14.01 -12.75
CA GLY A 202 12.64 -14.48 -11.41
C GLY A 202 13.20 -13.39 -10.50
N GLN A 203 14.06 -12.52 -11.04
CA GLN A 203 14.63 -11.40 -10.29
C GLN A 203 13.59 -10.33 -9.96
N ILE A 204 12.75 -9.94 -10.93
CA ILE A 204 11.65 -8.99 -10.70
C ILE A 204 10.71 -9.53 -9.63
N ARG A 205 10.32 -10.82 -9.73
CA ARG A 205 9.48 -11.49 -8.72
C ARG A 205 10.07 -11.39 -7.32
N ARG A 206 11.37 -11.71 -7.16
CA ARG A 206 12.07 -11.63 -5.87
C ARG A 206 12.13 -10.22 -5.32
N THR A 207 12.29 -9.22 -6.18
CA THR A 207 12.33 -7.81 -5.78
C THR A 207 10.97 -7.36 -5.25
N ILE A 208 9.88 -7.70 -5.95
CA ILE A 208 8.51 -7.40 -5.51
C ILE A 208 8.22 -8.09 -4.16
N ASP A 209 8.56 -9.38 -4.04
CA ASP A 209 8.35 -10.16 -2.83
C ASP A 209 9.08 -9.54 -1.62
N ARG A 210 10.36 -9.17 -1.79
CA ARG A 210 11.14 -8.48 -0.74
C ARG A 210 10.55 -7.12 -0.37
N SER A 211 10.13 -6.33 -1.35
CA SER A 211 9.54 -5.01 -1.11
C SER A 211 8.23 -5.11 -0.33
N LEU A 212 7.36 -6.06 -0.67
CA LEU A 212 6.11 -6.31 0.05
C LEU A 212 6.37 -6.80 1.48
N THR A 213 7.35 -7.71 1.67
CA THR A 213 7.73 -8.21 3.00
C THR A 213 8.27 -7.09 3.87
N ALA A 214 9.18 -6.25 3.35
CA ALA A 214 9.72 -5.12 4.09
C ALA A 214 8.63 -4.09 4.49
N ALA A 215 7.67 -3.83 3.59
CA ALA A 215 6.54 -2.96 3.89
C ALA A 215 5.62 -3.54 4.99
N GLU A 216 5.38 -4.86 4.98
CA GLU A 216 4.61 -5.52 6.05
C GLU A 216 5.34 -5.51 7.40
N GLU A 217 6.64 -5.78 7.40
CA GLU A 217 7.46 -5.71 8.61
C GLU A 217 7.47 -4.28 9.19
N GLY A 218 7.63 -3.26 8.34
CA GLY A 218 7.54 -1.85 8.72
C GLY A 218 6.19 -1.53 9.36
N ASN A 219 5.09 -1.89 8.72
CA ASN A 219 3.74 -1.68 9.27
C ASN A 219 3.51 -2.45 10.58
N LYS A 220 4.07 -3.66 10.73
CA LYS A 220 3.99 -4.43 11.97
C LYS A 220 4.72 -3.74 13.11
N ILE A 221 5.91 -3.19 12.84
CA ILE A 221 6.68 -2.42 13.80
C ILE A 221 5.90 -1.18 14.24
N ILE A 222 5.38 -0.39 13.29
CA ILE A 222 4.54 0.78 13.56
C ILE A 222 3.34 0.42 14.44
N ASN A 223 2.64 -0.67 14.13
CA ASN A 223 1.48 -1.10 14.91
C ASN A 223 1.84 -1.60 16.32
N LEU A 224 2.98 -2.28 16.49
CA LEU A 224 3.44 -2.73 17.80
C LEU A 224 3.88 -1.55 18.68
N PHE A 225 4.61 -0.61 18.12
CA PHE A 225 5.03 0.60 18.84
C PHE A 225 3.86 1.55 19.06
N GLY A 226 2.93 1.67 18.11
CA GLY A 226 1.73 2.49 18.21
C GLY A 226 0.73 2.05 19.30
N GLN A 227 0.87 0.82 19.84
CA GLN A 227 0.13 0.40 21.03
C GLN A 227 0.77 0.88 22.34
N GLN A 228 2.05 1.22 22.35
CA GLN A 228 2.80 1.69 23.53
C GLN A 228 3.14 3.18 23.47
N ILE A 229 3.23 3.72 22.26
CA ILE A 229 3.50 5.14 21.98
C ILE A 229 2.46 5.51 20.91
N SER A 230 1.92 6.73 20.95
CA SER A 230 0.94 7.13 19.95
C SER A 230 1.51 7.02 18.52
N LYS A 231 0.62 6.75 17.56
CA LYS A 231 1.00 6.55 16.15
C LYS A 231 1.70 7.80 15.57
N GLU A 232 1.25 8.98 15.97
CA GLU A 232 1.77 10.26 15.54
C GLU A 232 3.22 10.46 16.01
N VAL A 233 3.56 10.01 17.23
CA VAL A 233 4.94 10.03 17.73
C VAL A 233 5.81 9.04 16.97
N VAL A 234 5.31 7.86 16.64
CA VAL A 234 6.05 6.87 15.83
C VAL A 234 6.31 7.39 14.41
N GLU A 235 5.33 8.03 13.78
CA GLU A 235 5.47 8.63 12.45
C GLU A 235 6.52 9.75 12.46
N GLU A 236 6.46 10.67 13.42
CA GLU A 236 7.47 11.73 13.59
C GLU A 236 8.88 11.17 13.86
N MET A 237 8.99 10.06 14.63
CA MET A 237 10.26 9.35 14.85
C MET A 237 10.84 8.77 13.58
N LEU A 238 10.00 8.20 12.71
CA LEU A 238 10.43 7.62 11.45
C LEU A 238 10.87 8.69 10.44
N GLU A 239 10.18 9.83 10.39
CA GLU A 239 10.53 10.96 9.53
C GLU A 239 11.82 11.65 9.98
N SER A 240 12.15 11.63 11.27
CA SER A 240 13.33 12.26 11.86
C SER A 240 14.55 11.34 11.98
N GLU A 241 14.61 10.23 11.24
CA GLU A 241 15.70 9.23 11.30
C GLU A 241 15.98 8.71 12.73
N GLY A 242 14.93 8.60 13.56
CA GLY A 242 14.99 8.03 14.90
C GLY A 242 15.39 9.01 16.01
N ALA A 243 15.71 10.26 15.71
CA ALA A 243 16.08 11.27 16.70
C ALA A 243 15.11 12.46 16.70
N LEU A 244 14.05 12.38 17.52
CA LEU A 244 13.19 13.54 17.75
C LEU A 244 13.99 14.66 18.42
N LYS A 245 14.30 15.72 17.66
CA LYS A 245 14.93 16.92 18.19
C LYS A 245 13.95 17.62 19.14
N SER A 246 14.46 18.07 20.29
CA SER A 246 13.66 18.86 21.22
C SER A 246 13.17 20.15 20.56
N LYS A 247 11.85 20.37 20.58
CA LYS A 247 11.18 21.55 20.01
C LYS A 247 10.44 22.28 21.12
N LEU A 248 10.52 23.61 21.13
CA LEU A 248 9.64 24.45 21.96
C LEU A 248 8.30 24.59 21.21
N MET A 249 7.22 24.18 21.87
CA MET A 249 5.87 24.19 21.28
C MET A 249 4.86 24.70 22.30
N LYS A 250 3.81 25.39 21.82
CA LYS A 250 2.65 25.73 22.64
C LYS A 250 1.72 24.53 22.67
N VAL A 251 1.54 23.93 23.85
CA VAL A 251 0.81 22.67 24.05
C VAL A 251 -0.29 22.87 25.07
N CYS A 252 -1.47 22.30 24.81
CA CYS A 252 -2.51 22.16 25.82
C CYS A 252 -2.36 20.79 26.49
N VAL A 253 -2.20 20.76 27.80
CA VAL A 253 -2.03 19.56 28.61
C VAL A 253 -3.29 19.33 29.42
N MET A 254 -3.79 18.10 29.41
CA MET A 254 -4.93 17.64 30.18
C MET A 254 -4.53 16.45 31.05
N PHE A 255 -4.77 16.53 32.34
CA PHE A 255 -4.71 15.39 33.25
C PHE A 255 -6.13 14.90 33.51
N VAL A 256 -6.30 13.59 33.47
CA VAL A 256 -7.57 12.89 33.77
C VAL A 256 -7.28 11.84 34.83
N ASP A 257 -8.08 11.80 35.89
CA ASP A 257 -7.90 10.88 37.01
C ASP A 257 -9.23 10.36 37.53
N ILE A 258 -9.25 9.11 38.07
CA ILE A 258 -10.44 8.49 38.66
C ILE A 258 -10.54 8.92 40.12
N ARG A 259 -11.66 9.49 40.48
CA ARG A 259 -11.91 9.89 41.88
C ARG A 259 -12.11 8.69 42.80
N ASN A 260 -11.43 8.71 43.95
CA ASN A 260 -11.53 7.68 44.98
C ASN A 260 -11.21 6.27 44.49
N PHE A 261 -10.33 6.14 43.49
CA PHE A 261 -9.92 4.87 42.88
C PHE A 261 -9.50 3.83 43.91
N THR A 262 -8.63 4.18 44.86
CA THR A 262 -8.12 3.28 45.92
C THR A 262 -9.26 2.64 46.71
N ASN A 263 -10.26 3.42 47.09
CA ASN A 263 -11.42 2.88 47.79
C ASN A 263 -12.31 2.00 46.90
N HIS A 264 -12.39 2.36 45.62
CA HIS A 264 -13.19 1.61 44.65
C HIS A 264 -12.62 0.21 44.33
N VAL A 265 -11.32 0.04 44.45
CA VAL A 265 -10.61 -1.20 44.11
C VAL A 265 -10.14 -2.03 45.30
N SER A 266 -10.37 -1.57 46.54
CA SER A 266 -9.84 -2.19 47.73
C SER A 266 -10.23 -3.67 47.90
N ASP A 267 -11.45 -4.04 47.48
CA ASP A 267 -11.99 -5.39 47.58
C ASP A 267 -12.02 -6.17 46.27
N LYS A 268 -11.33 -5.65 45.24
CA LYS A 268 -11.32 -6.25 43.91
C LYS A 268 -10.06 -7.06 43.66
N THR A 269 -10.21 -8.10 42.83
CA THR A 269 -9.06 -8.86 42.32
C THR A 269 -8.26 -8.03 41.30
N PRO A 270 -6.97 -8.29 41.10
CA PRO A 270 -6.17 -7.60 40.10
C PRO A 270 -6.76 -7.62 38.69
N ALA A 271 -7.42 -8.73 38.31
CA ALA A 271 -8.07 -8.85 36.99
C ALA A 271 -9.28 -7.92 36.87
N GLU A 272 -10.10 -7.79 37.92
CA GLU A 272 -11.23 -6.86 37.94
C GLU A 272 -10.78 -5.40 37.92
N ILE A 273 -9.66 -5.07 38.59
CA ILE A 273 -9.07 -3.74 38.56
C ILE A 273 -8.65 -3.37 37.14
N VAL A 274 -7.93 -4.26 36.45
CA VAL A 274 -7.51 -4.05 35.08
C VAL A 274 -8.71 -3.92 34.13
N ALA A 275 -9.73 -4.75 34.30
CA ALA A 275 -10.94 -4.67 33.48
C ALA A 275 -11.66 -3.33 33.65
N TYR A 276 -11.77 -2.84 34.89
CA TYR A 276 -12.37 -1.55 35.23
C TYR A 276 -11.55 -0.39 34.62
N GLN A 277 -10.22 -0.39 34.79
CA GLN A 277 -9.33 0.63 34.20
C GLN A 277 -9.44 0.64 32.68
N ASN A 278 -9.47 -0.55 32.04
CA ASN A 278 -9.59 -0.64 30.58
C ASN A 278 -10.92 -0.06 30.09
N ALA A 279 -12.04 -0.33 30.78
CA ALA A 279 -13.33 0.23 30.43
C ALA A 279 -13.36 1.77 30.56
N PHE A 280 -12.72 2.32 31.59
CA PHE A 280 -12.55 3.75 31.75
C PHE A 280 -11.66 4.36 30.67
N PHE A 281 -10.47 3.79 30.44
CA PHE A 281 -9.53 4.32 29.45
C PHE A 281 -10.07 4.18 28.02
N GLU A 282 -10.92 3.22 27.72
CA GLU A 282 -11.57 3.12 26.39
C GLU A 282 -12.39 4.39 26.09
N ILE A 283 -13.14 4.90 27.08
CA ILE A 283 -13.90 6.15 26.96
C ILE A 283 -12.95 7.34 26.71
N VAL A 284 -11.90 7.43 27.54
CA VAL A 284 -10.91 8.51 27.46
C VAL A 284 -10.18 8.50 26.11
N ILE A 285 -9.65 7.34 25.70
CA ILE A 285 -8.89 7.19 24.44
C ILE A 285 -9.78 7.57 23.25
N LYS A 286 -11.02 7.09 23.21
CA LYS A 286 -11.97 7.35 22.12
C LYS A 286 -12.23 8.86 21.96
N SER A 287 -12.52 9.55 23.07
CA SER A 287 -12.78 10.99 23.03
C SER A 287 -11.53 11.80 22.69
N VAL A 288 -10.40 11.49 23.32
CA VAL A 288 -9.11 12.16 23.06
C VAL A 288 -8.71 12.03 21.59
N THR A 289 -8.77 10.83 21.03
CA THR A 289 -8.42 10.59 19.61
C THR A 289 -9.37 11.31 18.66
N LYS A 290 -10.65 11.33 18.95
CA LYS A 290 -11.67 12.05 18.15
C LYS A 290 -11.39 13.56 18.08
N HIS A 291 -10.86 14.14 19.17
CA HIS A 291 -10.51 15.56 19.25
C HIS A 291 -9.02 15.82 18.95
N HIS A 292 -8.32 14.90 18.26
CA HIS A 292 -6.91 15.04 17.86
C HIS A 292 -5.93 15.22 19.04
N GLY A 293 -6.27 14.70 20.21
CA GLY A 293 -5.38 14.61 21.35
C GLY A 293 -4.58 13.31 21.34
N ILE A 294 -3.51 13.29 22.12
CA ILE A 294 -2.62 12.14 22.23
C ILE A 294 -2.47 11.77 23.71
N ILE A 295 -2.69 10.50 24.03
CA ILE A 295 -2.34 9.97 25.36
C ILE A 295 -0.83 9.85 25.44
N ASN A 296 -0.20 10.71 26.25
CA ASN A 296 1.24 10.73 26.41
C ASN A 296 1.72 9.65 27.40
N GLN A 297 0.98 9.47 28.49
CA GLN A 297 1.36 8.53 29.56
C GLN A 297 0.14 8.13 30.38
N PHE A 298 0.05 6.84 30.74
CA PHE A 298 -0.84 6.36 31.80
C PHE A 298 -0.15 6.47 33.18
N LEU A 299 -0.86 6.95 34.17
CA LEU A 299 -0.36 7.29 35.49
C LEU A 299 -1.14 6.55 36.59
N GLY A 300 -1.15 5.22 36.52
CA GLY A 300 -1.95 4.41 37.41
C GLY A 300 -3.42 4.42 37.02
N ASP A 301 -4.24 5.14 37.78
CA ASP A 301 -5.68 5.33 37.57
C ASP A 301 -6.03 6.57 36.73
N GLY A 302 -5.01 7.32 36.31
CA GLY A 302 -5.14 8.51 35.48
C GLY A 302 -4.28 8.46 34.22
N CYS A 303 -4.35 9.51 33.42
CA CYS A 303 -3.49 9.71 32.28
C CYS A 303 -3.17 11.19 32.01
N MET A 304 -2.05 11.41 31.35
CA MET A 304 -1.66 12.69 30.79
C MET A 304 -1.93 12.69 29.28
N VAL A 305 -2.68 13.68 28.84
CA VAL A 305 -3.07 13.89 27.43
C VAL A 305 -2.51 15.20 26.95
N THR A 306 -2.13 15.26 25.70
CA THR A 306 -1.61 16.48 25.06
C THR A 306 -2.33 16.77 23.75
N PHE A 307 -2.53 18.05 23.47
CA PHE A 307 -3.08 18.58 22.24
C PHE A 307 -2.09 19.60 21.67
N GLY A 308 -1.61 19.37 20.45
CA GLY A 308 -0.64 20.23 19.79
C GLY A 308 0.82 19.78 19.91
N ALA A 309 1.07 18.54 20.32
CA ALA A 309 2.38 17.90 20.27
C ALA A 309 2.23 16.39 20.02
N PRO A 310 3.11 15.72 19.23
CA PRO A 310 4.28 16.28 18.53
C PRO A 310 3.93 17.14 17.32
N VAL A 311 2.71 17.06 16.82
CA VAL A 311 2.19 17.82 15.67
C VAL A 311 1.43 19.05 16.16
N ALA A 312 1.77 20.23 15.65
CA ALA A 312 1.11 21.47 16.03
C ALA A 312 -0.39 21.46 15.64
N LEU A 313 -1.24 21.87 16.59
CA LEU A 313 -2.69 21.92 16.41
C LEU A 313 -3.19 23.35 16.66
N LYS A 314 -3.88 23.97 15.67
CA LYS A 314 -4.33 25.37 15.76
C LYS A 314 -5.29 25.63 16.92
N ASN A 315 -6.17 24.68 17.25
CA ASN A 315 -7.24 24.81 18.23
C ASN A 315 -7.02 23.85 19.43
N SER A 316 -5.77 23.70 19.90
CA SER A 316 -5.42 22.73 20.95
C SER A 316 -6.23 22.90 22.24
N ALA A 317 -6.45 24.14 22.70
CA ALA A 317 -7.24 24.45 23.90
C ALA A 317 -8.73 24.07 23.71
N HIS A 318 -9.31 24.42 22.56
CA HIS A 318 -10.70 24.09 22.23
C HIS A 318 -10.91 22.56 22.20
N ASN A 319 -10.05 21.85 21.49
CA ASN A 319 -10.12 20.39 21.38
C ASN A 319 -9.95 19.69 22.73
N ALA A 320 -9.11 20.22 23.62
CA ALA A 320 -8.91 19.69 24.96
C ALA A 320 -10.21 19.83 25.81
N VAL A 321 -10.86 20.98 25.75
CA VAL A 321 -12.10 21.23 26.50
C VAL A 321 -13.26 20.41 25.97
N GLU A 322 -13.45 20.34 24.65
CA GLU A 322 -14.46 19.49 24.03
C GLU A 322 -14.25 17.99 24.38
N SER A 323 -13.00 17.53 24.34
CA SER A 323 -12.67 16.17 24.76
C SER A 323 -13.03 15.92 26.23
N ALA A 324 -12.72 16.86 27.12
CA ALA A 324 -13.04 16.73 28.55
C ALA A 324 -14.56 16.66 28.80
N ILE A 325 -15.33 17.50 28.13
CA ILE A 325 -16.79 17.50 28.20
C ILE A 325 -17.37 16.18 27.67
N GLU A 326 -16.84 15.68 26.55
CA GLU A 326 -17.29 14.41 25.99
C GLU A 326 -16.96 13.23 26.91
N ILE A 327 -15.75 13.18 27.49
CA ILE A 327 -15.35 12.16 28.47
C ILE A 327 -16.36 12.17 29.64
N HIS A 328 -16.63 13.34 30.21
CA HIS A 328 -17.55 13.48 31.34
C HIS A 328 -18.97 12.97 31.00
N ASN A 329 -19.51 13.38 29.86
CA ASN A 329 -20.85 13.02 29.43
C ASN A 329 -20.95 11.51 29.09
N GLU A 330 -19.98 10.96 28.36
CA GLU A 330 -19.96 9.55 28.01
C GLU A 330 -19.82 8.66 29.25
N LEU A 331 -18.95 9.05 30.20
CA LEU A 331 -18.81 8.32 31.44
C LEU A 331 -20.11 8.28 32.27
N LYS A 332 -20.81 9.42 32.38
CA LYS A 332 -22.14 9.47 33.03
C LYS A 332 -23.13 8.54 32.34
N GLU A 333 -23.11 8.49 31.03
CA GLU A 333 -24.03 7.62 30.25
C GLU A 333 -23.71 6.14 30.46
N GLN A 334 -22.42 5.76 30.43
CA GLN A 334 -21.98 4.37 30.63
C GLN A 334 -22.25 3.89 32.07
N VAL A 335 -22.08 4.75 33.06
CA VAL A 335 -22.47 4.47 34.46
C VAL A 335 -23.99 4.28 34.56
N LYS A 336 -24.79 5.15 33.93
CA LYS A 336 -26.25 5.03 33.91
C LYS A 336 -26.73 3.74 33.23
N LYS A 337 -26.03 3.28 32.19
CA LYS A 337 -26.31 2.00 31.50
C LYS A 337 -25.86 0.77 32.29
N GLY A 338 -25.07 0.95 33.34
CA GLY A 338 -24.52 -0.15 34.14
C GLY A 338 -23.31 -0.84 33.47
N ASN A 339 -22.73 -0.25 32.43
CA ASN A 339 -21.57 -0.79 31.73
C ASN A 339 -20.25 -0.55 32.49
N ILE A 340 -20.20 0.49 33.33
CA ILE A 340 -19.10 0.80 34.23
C ILE A 340 -19.63 1.12 35.61
N ALA A 341 -18.90 0.78 36.66
CA ALA A 341 -19.31 1.10 38.04
C ALA A 341 -19.40 2.63 38.24
N PRO A 342 -20.16 3.10 39.25
CA PRO A 342 -20.25 4.52 39.59
C PRO A 342 -18.83 5.13 39.73
N THR A 343 -18.46 6.00 38.81
CA THR A 343 -17.10 6.55 38.66
C THR A 343 -17.17 8.06 38.58
N GLY A 344 -16.50 8.74 39.48
CA GLY A 344 -16.23 10.18 39.40
C GLY A 344 -14.88 10.42 38.73
N ILE A 345 -14.73 11.56 38.10
CA ILE A 345 -13.46 11.97 37.46
C ILE A 345 -12.97 13.31 37.95
N GLY A 346 -11.66 13.55 37.82
CA GLY A 346 -11.04 14.87 37.89
C GLY A 346 -10.31 15.14 36.59
N ILE A 347 -10.62 16.26 35.94
CA ILE A 347 -9.93 16.73 34.75
C ILE A 347 -9.36 18.12 35.01
N GLY A 348 -8.07 18.29 34.75
CA GLY A 348 -7.37 19.58 34.83
C GLY A 348 -6.73 19.93 33.51
N ILE A 349 -6.99 21.14 32.98
CA ILE A 349 -6.49 21.58 31.68
C ILE A 349 -5.75 22.90 31.79
N HIS A 350 -4.53 22.92 31.22
CA HIS A 350 -3.75 24.14 31.10
C HIS A 350 -3.03 24.20 29.75
N ILE A 351 -2.78 25.43 29.25
CA ILE A 351 -2.06 25.66 28.00
C ILE A 351 -0.84 26.53 28.24
N GLY A 352 0.29 26.19 27.63
CA GLY A 352 1.52 26.94 27.75
C GLY A 352 2.64 26.39 26.90
N ASP A 353 3.81 26.95 27.03
CA ASP A 353 5.00 26.52 26.29
C ASP A 353 5.62 25.29 26.96
N ALA A 354 6.00 24.31 26.16
CA ALA A 354 6.69 23.11 26.59
C ALA A 354 7.80 22.74 25.62
N VAL A 355 8.83 22.11 26.12
CA VAL A 355 9.83 21.42 25.31
C VAL A 355 9.32 19.98 25.07
N THR A 356 9.14 19.62 23.82
CA THR A 356 8.71 18.28 23.39
C THR A 356 9.85 17.60 22.67
N GLY A 357 10.07 16.32 22.92
CA GLY A 357 11.13 15.54 22.27
C GLY A 357 11.61 14.38 23.12
N ASN A 358 12.68 13.72 22.68
CA ASN A 358 13.26 12.63 23.42
C ASN A 358 14.05 13.13 24.63
N ILE A 359 13.71 12.60 25.80
CA ILE A 359 14.43 12.83 27.07
C ILE A 359 15.07 11.51 27.49
N GLY A 360 16.33 11.58 27.89
CA GLY A 360 17.11 10.43 28.35
C GLY A 360 18.51 10.38 27.74
N THR A 361 19.11 9.21 27.82
CA THR A 361 20.44 8.91 27.26
C THR A 361 20.32 8.08 25.99
N ILE A 362 21.46 7.84 25.30
CA ILE A 362 21.49 6.96 24.10
C ILE A 362 20.98 5.55 24.41
N GLU A 363 21.17 5.06 25.65
CA GLU A 363 20.74 3.73 26.06
C GLU A 363 19.24 3.63 26.36
N ARG A 364 18.63 4.77 26.81
CA ARG A 364 17.20 4.82 27.13
C ARG A 364 16.66 6.22 26.89
N GLN A 365 15.83 6.36 25.89
CA GLN A 365 15.12 7.59 25.57
C GLN A 365 13.61 7.35 25.60
N GLN A 366 12.88 8.37 26.01
CA GLN A 366 11.42 8.38 25.97
C GLN A 366 10.96 9.72 25.41
N TYR A 367 10.01 9.69 24.48
CA TYR A 367 9.32 10.90 24.09
C TYR A 367 8.58 11.49 25.29
N SER A 368 8.82 12.75 25.57
CA SER A 368 8.26 13.43 26.72
C SER A 368 7.97 14.90 26.42
N ILE A 369 7.13 15.47 27.25
CA ILE A 369 6.76 16.88 27.24
C ILE A 369 7.14 17.46 28.60
N THR A 370 7.97 18.49 28.60
CA THR A 370 8.50 19.07 29.78
C THR A 370 8.30 20.59 29.80
N GLY A 371 7.74 21.10 30.88
CA GLY A 371 7.48 22.53 31.08
C GLY A 371 6.56 22.78 32.27
N SER A 372 6.44 24.02 32.68
CA SER A 372 5.53 24.44 33.75
C SER A 372 4.08 24.09 33.45
N VAL A 373 3.72 24.06 32.16
CA VAL A 373 2.37 23.69 31.68
C VAL A 373 1.93 22.31 32.18
N VAL A 374 2.84 21.33 32.23
CA VAL A 374 2.56 19.97 32.73
C VAL A 374 2.27 19.99 34.21
N ILE A 375 3.11 20.72 34.97
CA ILE A 375 2.97 20.84 36.44
C ILE A 375 1.66 21.53 36.78
N LEU A 376 1.33 22.63 36.09
CA LEU A 376 0.13 23.42 36.37
C LEU A 376 -1.14 22.61 35.99
N ALA A 377 -1.16 21.93 34.88
CA ALA A 377 -2.31 21.06 34.51
C ALA A 377 -2.55 19.98 35.57
N ALA A 378 -1.50 19.33 36.05
CA ALA A 378 -1.62 18.34 37.14
C ALA A 378 -2.14 18.96 38.45
N ARG A 379 -1.71 20.19 38.81
CA ARG A 379 -2.22 20.87 39.98
C ARG A 379 -3.67 21.30 39.86
N ILE A 380 -4.09 21.74 38.68
CA ILE A 380 -5.50 22.06 38.37
C ILE A 380 -6.36 20.82 38.50
N GLU A 381 -5.87 19.67 38.03
CA GLU A 381 -6.59 18.41 38.21
C GLU A 381 -6.84 18.12 39.70
N GLN A 382 -5.80 18.25 40.55
CA GLN A 382 -5.90 17.99 42.01
C GLN A 382 -6.93 18.89 42.70
N LEU A 383 -7.07 20.16 42.28
CA LEU A 383 -8.05 21.10 42.83
C LEU A 383 -9.52 20.62 42.68
N ASN A 384 -9.82 19.77 41.72
CA ASN A 384 -11.19 19.24 41.62
C ASN A 384 -11.65 18.54 42.89
N LYS A 385 -10.73 17.98 43.69
CA LYS A 385 -11.05 17.36 44.97
C LYS A 385 -11.47 18.42 46.01
N ASP A 386 -10.74 19.54 46.06
CA ASP A 386 -10.97 20.60 47.05
C ASP A 386 -12.23 21.38 46.71
N TYR A 387 -12.54 21.59 45.46
CA TYR A 387 -13.72 22.32 44.98
C TYR A 387 -14.93 21.45 44.65
N ASN A 388 -14.80 20.13 44.85
CA ASN A 388 -15.85 19.16 44.50
C ASN A 388 -16.39 19.33 43.06
N THR A 389 -15.47 19.43 42.10
CA THR A 389 -15.72 19.62 40.69
C THR A 389 -15.18 18.44 39.88
N GLN A 390 -15.49 18.36 38.58
CA GLN A 390 -15.00 17.30 37.70
C GLN A 390 -14.13 17.80 36.58
N ILE A 391 -14.33 19.04 36.12
CA ILE A 391 -13.50 19.66 35.08
C ILE A 391 -13.11 21.07 35.50
N LEU A 392 -11.83 21.31 35.64
CA LEU A 392 -11.25 22.62 35.90
C LEU A 392 -10.28 23.01 34.75
N ILE A 393 -10.35 24.26 34.34
CA ILE A 393 -9.45 24.82 33.34
C ILE A 393 -8.82 26.12 33.81
N SER A 394 -7.63 26.45 33.34
CA SER A 394 -7.01 27.75 33.59
C SER A 394 -7.61 28.86 32.74
N GLU A 395 -7.48 30.11 33.18
CA GLU A 395 -7.84 31.30 32.44
C GLU A 395 -7.08 31.38 31.10
N ASP A 396 -5.82 30.92 31.02
CA ASP A 396 -5.07 30.86 29.78
C ASP A 396 -5.74 29.97 28.72
N VAL A 397 -6.42 28.88 29.14
CA VAL A 397 -7.22 28.03 28.27
C VAL A 397 -8.45 28.79 27.78
N VAL A 398 -9.14 29.49 28.69
CA VAL A 398 -10.34 30.31 28.33
C VAL A 398 -10.00 31.37 27.30
N GLN A 399 -8.86 32.05 27.41
CA GLN A 399 -8.41 33.06 26.47
C GLN A 399 -8.09 32.52 25.08
N GLN A 400 -7.83 31.21 24.95
CA GLN A 400 -7.52 30.55 23.66
C GLN A 400 -8.72 29.83 23.02
N ILE A 401 -9.85 29.74 23.73
CA ILE A 401 -11.05 29.11 23.22
C ILE A 401 -11.83 30.13 22.39
N SER A 402 -12.13 29.78 21.13
CA SER A 402 -12.92 30.64 20.21
C SER A 402 -14.43 30.54 20.44
N LEU A 403 -14.89 29.64 21.29
CA LEU A 403 -16.29 29.36 21.60
C LEU A 403 -16.66 29.95 22.97
N SER A 404 -17.96 30.28 23.13
CA SER A 404 -18.50 30.55 24.46
C SER A 404 -18.37 29.30 25.34
N LEU A 405 -17.88 29.49 26.57
CA LEU A 405 -17.88 28.45 27.58
C LEU A 405 -19.31 27.91 27.80
N PRO A 406 -19.46 26.64 28.23
CA PRO A 406 -20.77 26.12 28.65
C PRO A 406 -21.46 27.08 29.62
N SER A 407 -22.80 27.20 29.53
CA SER A 407 -23.59 28.14 30.32
C SER A 407 -23.39 28.01 31.84
N ASP A 408 -23.01 26.83 32.28
CA ASP A 408 -22.82 26.50 33.70
C ASP A 408 -21.40 26.72 34.21
N SER A 409 -20.53 27.28 33.33
CA SER A 409 -19.13 27.56 33.69
C SER A 409 -19.06 28.70 34.71
N THR A 410 -18.21 28.53 35.73
CA THR A 410 -18.06 29.49 36.82
C THR A 410 -16.61 29.80 37.05
N PHE A 411 -16.27 31.10 37.16
CA PHE A 411 -14.95 31.55 37.61
C PHE A 411 -14.82 31.33 39.14
N LEU A 412 -13.86 30.51 39.56
CA LEU A 412 -13.60 30.19 40.94
C LEU A 412 -12.71 31.23 41.67
N GLY A 413 -12.04 32.09 40.90
CA GLY A 413 -11.12 33.10 41.40
C GLY A 413 -9.68 32.87 41.01
N MET A 414 -8.82 33.72 41.54
CA MET A 414 -7.36 33.61 41.46
C MET A 414 -6.89 32.67 42.55
N ILE A 415 -6.32 31.52 42.22
CA ILE A 415 -5.98 30.44 43.15
C ILE A 415 -4.47 30.25 43.20
N ASP A 416 -3.91 30.22 44.40
CA ASP A 416 -2.51 29.90 44.63
C ASP A 416 -2.28 28.40 44.49
N LEU A 417 -1.43 28.02 43.52
CA LEU A 417 -1.06 26.63 43.31
C LEU A 417 0.23 26.29 44.05
N LYS A 418 0.24 25.17 44.76
CA LYS A 418 1.42 24.74 45.55
C LYS A 418 2.68 24.67 44.70
N GLY A 419 3.70 25.45 45.04
CA GLY A 419 4.97 25.50 44.35
C GLY A 419 4.97 26.39 43.10
N TRP A 420 3.93 27.19 42.88
CA TRP A 420 3.86 28.21 41.84
C TRP A 420 3.83 29.61 42.48
N HIS A 421 4.50 30.60 41.91
CA HIS A 421 4.71 31.92 42.53
C HIS A 421 3.60 32.96 42.27
N HIS A 422 2.71 32.65 41.30
CA HIS A 422 1.66 33.58 40.91
C HIS A 422 0.29 32.88 40.97
N PRO A 423 -0.73 33.52 41.53
CA PRO A 423 -2.08 32.96 41.48
C PRO A 423 -2.57 32.78 40.03
N LEU A 424 -3.30 31.73 39.77
CA LEU A 424 -3.83 31.39 38.45
C LEU A 424 -5.36 31.47 38.48
N GLY A 425 -5.95 32.14 37.47
CA GLY A 425 -7.39 32.17 37.31
C GLY A 425 -7.91 30.77 36.92
N ILE A 426 -8.85 30.24 37.69
CA ILE A 426 -9.43 28.91 37.48
C ILE A 426 -10.92 29.00 37.20
N TYR A 427 -11.35 28.23 36.20
CA TYR A 427 -12.76 28.11 35.81
C TYR A 427 -13.22 26.68 36.02
N LYS A 428 -14.42 26.52 36.60
CA LYS A 428 -15.16 25.28 36.63
C LYS A 428 -15.98 25.14 35.35
N ILE A 429 -15.95 23.95 34.76
CA ILE A 429 -16.75 23.60 33.57
C ILE A 429 -17.83 22.55 33.95
N ALA A 430 -17.52 21.61 34.86
CA ALA A 430 -18.46 20.61 35.37
C ALA A 430 -18.13 20.19 36.81
#